data_83237746fe27a8c027ccc1d36575a381
#
_entry.id   83237746fe27a8c027ccc1d36575a381
#
_cell.length_a   1.000
_cell.length_b   1.000
_cell.length_c   1.000
_cell.angle_alpha   90.00
_cell.angle_beta   90.00
_cell.angle_gamma   90.00
#
_symmetry.space_group_name_H-M   'P 1'
#
loop_
_entity.id
_entity.type
_entity.pdbx_description
1 polymer ?
#
loop_
_entity_poly.entity_id
_entity_poly.type
_entity_poly.pdbx_seq_one_letter_code
_entity_poly.pdbx_strand_id
1 'polypeptide(L)'
;MRTIFKRLSLGFVLIALSSAVLLLSDWGQRKGGTARMRRVAIVQHASQSLLDEGVRGMLDALAAEGFIDGRNIAIQRFNAENDLPTANTIARQVTTGEYDMVITSSTLSMQTVANANKAGRAIHVFGISADPFSAGIGVSRENPLD
;
A
#
# COMPACT_ATOMS: atom_id res chain seq x y z
N MET A 1 -0.67 2.38 -63.86
CA MET A 1 -0.10 1.72 -62.70
C MET A 1 0.62 2.67 -61.70
N ARG A 2 1.30 3.72 -62.11
CA ARG A 2 2.00 4.67 -61.20
C ARG A 2 1.07 5.44 -60.22
N THR A 3 -0.16 5.69 -60.55
CA THR A 3 -1.12 6.45 -59.70
C THR A 3 -1.72 5.59 -58.58
N ILE A 4 -1.88 4.30 -58.79
CA ILE A 4 -2.41 3.38 -57.76
C ILE A 4 -1.34 3.18 -56.66
N PHE A 5 -0.07 3.00 -57.03
CA PHE A 5 1.06 2.89 -56.11
C PHE A 5 1.21 4.15 -55.21
N LYS A 6 1.05 5.36 -55.81
CA LYS A 6 1.12 6.62 -55.06
C LYS A 6 -0.03 6.77 -54.04
N ARG A 7 -1.24 6.32 -54.38
CA ARG A 7 -2.37 6.35 -53.46
C ARG A 7 -2.26 5.32 -52.31
N LEU A 8 -1.70 4.15 -52.65
CA LEU A 8 -1.47 3.10 -51.66
C LEU A 8 -0.37 3.50 -50.67
N SER A 9 0.73 4.10 -51.17
CA SER A 9 1.82 4.59 -50.30
C SER A 9 1.38 5.73 -49.39
N LEU A 10 0.48 6.62 -49.88
CA LEU A 10 -0.08 7.70 -49.05
C LEU A 10 -0.93 7.14 -47.88
N GLY A 11 -1.73 6.09 -48.17
CA GLY A 11 -2.52 5.42 -47.15
C GLY A 11 -1.65 4.76 -46.05
N PHE A 12 -0.56 4.09 -46.47
CA PHE A 12 0.38 3.50 -45.52
C PHE A 12 1.09 4.55 -44.65
N VAL A 13 1.47 5.70 -45.22
CA VAL A 13 2.11 6.80 -44.48
C VAL A 13 1.14 7.40 -43.47
N LEU A 14 -0.14 7.58 -43.84
CA LEU A 14 -1.15 8.09 -42.89
C LEU A 14 -1.43 7.12 -41.77
N ILE A 15 -1.50 5.83 -42.03
CA ILE A 15 -1.68 4.80 -40.98
C ILE A 15 -0.46 4.76 -40.06
N ALA A 16 0.74 4.80 -40.61
CA ALA A 16 1.98 4.81 -39.83
C ALA A 16 2.08 6.06 -38.94
N LEU A 17 1.71 7.24 -39.46
CA LEU A 17 1.67 8.51 -38.71
C LEU A 17 0.64 8.47 -37.59
N SER A 18 -0.57 8.00 -37.87
CA SER A 18 -1.62 7.91 -36.85
C SER A 18 -1.25 6.89 -35.75
N SER A 19 -0.67 5.76 -36.13
CA SER A 19 -0.18 4.76 -35.18
C SER A 19 0.96 5.31 -34.32
N ALA A 20 1.90 6.07 -34.91
CA ALA A 20 2.99 6.70 -34.16
C ALA A 20 2.45 7.76 -33.17
N VAL A 21 1.49 8.58 -33.58
CA VAL A 21 0.85 9.57 -32.69
C VAL A 21 0.13 8.89 -31.53
N LEU A 22 -0.60 7.81 -31.79
CA LEU A 22 -1.27 7.04 -30.74
C LEU A 22 -0.29 6.39 -29.76
N LEU A 23 0.79 5.81 -30.27
CA LEU A 23 1.84 5.21 -29.43
C LEU A 23 2.59 6.24 -28.57
N LEU A 24 2.88 7.42 -29.13
CA LEU A 24 3.53 8.50 -28.40
C LEU A 24 2.60 9.13 -27.38
N SER A 25 1.29 9.25 -27.68
CA SER A 25 0.28 9.72 -26.73
C SER A 25 0.11 8.76 -25.55
N ASP A 26 0.09 7.44 -25.83
CA ASP A 26 -0.04 6.41 -24.80
C ASP A 26 1.23 6.32 -23.92
N TRP A 27 2.40 6.59 -24.49
CA TRP A 27 3.67 6.63 -23.74
C TRP A 27 3.72 7.79 -22.74
N GLY A 28 3.12 8.94 -23.07
CA GLY A 28 2.95 10.08 -22.17
C GLY A 28 2.00 9.75 -21.01
N GLN A 29 0.91 9.05 -21.29
CA GLN A 29 -0.06 8.64 -20.29
C GLN A 29 0.47 7.51 -19.37
N ARG A 30 1.26 6.59 -19.88
CA ARG A 30 1.90 5.54 -19.07
C ARG A 30 2.95 6.08 -18.12
N LYS A 31 3.60 7.21 -18.43
CA LYS A 31 4.50 7.93 -17.51
C LYS A 31 3.79 8.91 -16.59
N GLY A 32 2.55 9.27 -16.87
CA GLY A 32 1.75 10.24 -16.14
C GLY A 32 0.45 9.69 -15.54
N GLY A 33 0.27 8.38 -15.51
CA GLY A 33 -0.73 7.79 -14.63
C GLY A 33 -0.39 8.29 -13.23
N THR A 34 -1.23 9.14 -12.64
CA THR A 34 -1.16 9.50 -11.22
C THR A 34 -1.33 8.19 -10.47
N ALA A 35 -0.22 7.47 -10.28
CA ALA A 35 -0.20 6.32 -9.42
C ALA A 35 -0.73 6.84 -8.08
N ARG A 36 -1.95 6.42 -7.72
CA ARG A 36 -2.56 6.77 -6.44
C ARG A 36 -1.48 6.56 -5.39
N MET A 37 -1.18 7.61 -4.65
CA MET A 37 -0.20 7.55 -3.57
C MET A 37 -0.62 6.42 -2.62
N ARG A 38 0.27 5.45 -2.41
CA ARG A 38 0.00 4.33 -1.52
C ARG A 38 -0.23 4.83 -0.11
N ARG A 39 -1.32 4.40 0.52
CA ARG A 39 -1.69 4.81 1.88
C ARG A 39 -1.30 3.70 2.85
N VAL A 40 -0.49 4.07 3.84
CA VAL A 40 -0.01 3.16 4.89
C VAL A 40 -0.54 3.65 6.24
N ALA A 41 -1.22 2.77 6.97
CA ALA A 41 -1.60 3.02 8.35
C ALA A 41 -0.57 2.38 9.29
N ILE A 42 -0.07 3.13 10.28
CA ILE A 42 0.70 2.57 11.40
C ILE A 42 -0.19 2.62 12.63
N VAL A 43 -0.49 1.46 13.20
CA VAL A 43 -1.40 1.33 14.35
C VAL A 43 -0.62 0.91 15.58
N GLN A 44 -0.64 1.78 16.59
CA GLN A 44 0.00 1.61 17.88
C GLN A 44 -1.07 1.52 18.98
N HIS A 45 -0.85 0.66 19.96
CA HIS A 45 -1.78 0.47 21.08
C HIS A 45 -1.64 1.58 22.12
N ALA A 46 -0.41 1.99 22.43
CA ALA A 46 -0.11 2.94 23.49
C ALA A 46 1.19 3.69 23.20
N SER A 47 1.34 4.87 23.78
CA SER A 47 2.60 5.61 23.82
C SER A 47 3.51 5.00 24.89
N GLN A 48 4.49 4.21 24.46
CA GLN A 48 5.52 3.61 25.27
C GLN A 48 6.87 3.73 24.54
N SER A 49 7.95 3.99 25.26
CA SER A 49 9.28 4.25 24.65
C SER A 49 9.67 3.18 23.64
N LEU A 50 9.49 1.89 23.95
CA LEU A 50 9.81 0.79 23.06
C LEU A 50 8.99 0.82 21.76
N LEU A 51 7.69 1.08 21.86
CA LEU A 51 6.80 1.14 20.70
C LEU A 51 7.07 2.39 19.87
N ASP A 52 7.32 3.53 20.51
CA ASP A 52 7.62 4.80 19.84
C ASP A 52 8.97 4.74 19.09
N GLU A 53 9.98 4.12 19.70
CA GLU A 53 11.28 3.85 19.05
C GLU A 53 11.12 2.88 17.88
N GLY A 54 10.33 1.84 18.05
CA GLY A 54 10.05 0.89 16.98
C GLY A 54 9.32 1.52 15.80
N VAL A 55 8.31 2.36 16.04
CA VAL A 55 7.63 3.11 14.97
C VAL A 55 8.60 4.05 14.27
N ARG A 56 9.50 4.71 15.01
CA ARG A 56 10.54 5.56 14.42
C ARG A 56 11.46 4.74 13.51
N GLY A 57 11.95 3.58 14.00
CA GLY A 57 12.77 2.68 13.21
C GLY A 57 12.09 2.18 11.94
N MET A 58 10.78 1.90 11.98
CA MET A 58 10.01 1.54 10.77
C MET A 58 9.96 2.69 9.75
N LEU A 59 9.75 3.92 10.22
CA LEU A 59 9.73 5.11 9.36
C LEU A 59 11.10 5.36 8.73
N ASP A 60 12.16 5.22 9.50
CA ASP A 60 13.55 5.39 9.03
C ASP A 60 13.90 4.30 7.99
N ALA A 61 13.49 3.05 8.22
CA ALA A 61 13.69 1.96 7.28
C ALA A 61 12.92 2.20 5.97
N LEU A 62 11.66 2.62 6.03
CA LEU A 62 10.89 2.97 4.84
C LEU A 62 11.56 4.10 4.06
N ALA A 63 12.04 5.14 4.73
CA ALA A 63 12.73 6.25 4.11
C ALA A 63 14.06 5.82 3.45
N ALA A 64 14.82 4.94 4.10
CA ALA A 64 16.06 4.38 3.55
C ALA A 64 15.82 3.58 2.26
N GLU A 65 14.69 2.88 2.16
CA GLU A 65 14.24 2.16 0.96
C GLU A 65 13.57 3.08 -0.07
N GLY A 66 13.57 4.40 0.16
CA GLY A 66 13.03 5.39 -0.77
C GLY A 66 11.53 5.65 -0.65
N PHE A 67 10.85 5.08 0.35
CA PHE A 67 9.45 5.35 0.65
C PHE A 67 9.34 6.56 1.58
N ILE A 68 9.10 7.74 1.02
CA ILE A 68 9.11 9.01 1.75
C ILE A 68 7.67 9.48 1.91
N ASP A 69 7.27 9.70 3.18
CA ASP A 69 5.95 10.22 3.53
C ASP A 69 5.69 11.59 2.88
N GLY A 70 4.48 11.76 2.33
CA GLY A 70 4.07 12.96 1.61
C GLY A 70 4.66 13.10 0.20
N ARG A 71 5.57 12.21 -0.24
CA ARG A 71 6.19 12.26 -1.56
C ARG A 71 5.71 11.12 -2.48
N ASN A 72 5.83 9.88 -2.06
CA ASN A 72 5.45 8.70 -2.84
C ASN A 72 4.61 7.70 -2.06
N ILE A 73 4.53 7.85 -0.74
CA ILE A 73 3.56 7.20 0.15
C ILE A 73 2.90 8.24 1.04
N ALA A 74 1.71 7.91 1.57
CA ALA A 74 1.03 8.69 2.61
C ALA A 74 0.93 7.83 3.86
N ILE A 75 1.63 8.21 4.92
CA ILE A 75 1.64 7.48 6.18
C ILE A 75 0.70 8.17 7.17
N GLN A 76 -0.23 7.42 7.73
CA GLN A 76 -1.08 7.89 8.82
C GLN A 76 -0.83 7.04 10.07
N ARG A 77 -0.58 7.71 11.19
CA ARG A 77 -0.32 7.07 12.47
C ARG A 77 -1.58 7.13 13.33
N PHE A 78 -1.88 6.01 13.97
CA PHE A 78 -2.99 5.85 14.90
C PHE A 78 -2.47 5.32 16.23
N ASN A 79 -2.97 5.88 17.32
CA ASN A 79 -2.65 5.42 18.66
C ASN A 79 -3.96 5.26 19.46
N ALA A 80 -4.14 4.11 20.07
CA ALA A 80 -5.35 3.81 20.84
C ALA A 80 -5.28 4.29 22.29
N GLU A 81 -4.14 4.81 22.74
CA GLU A 81 -3.92 5.36 24.08
C GLU A 81 -4.37 4.40 25.21
N ASN A 82 -4.09 3.10 25.06
CA ASN A 82 -4.51 2.01 25.96
C ASN A 82 -6.03 1.77 26.03
N ASP A 83 -6.82 2.40 25.16
CA ASP A 83 -8.26 2.22 25.15
C ASP A 83 -8.68 1.17 24.12
N LEU A 84 -9.26 0.06 24.60
CA LEU A 84 -9.65 -1.06 23.72
C LEU A 84 -10.81 -0.70 22.76
N PRO A 85 -11.86 0.03 23.17
CA PRO A 85 -12.87 0.55 22.26
C PRO A 85 -12.28 1.39 21.12
N THR A 86 -11.35 2.29 21.43
CA THR A 86 -10.62 3.10 20.45
C THR A 86 -9.78 2.22 19.53
N ALA A 87 -9.04 1.22 20.06
CA ALA A 87 -8.27 0.26 19.27
C ALA A 87 -9.15 -0.48 18.24
N ASN A 88 -10.31 -0.96 18.66
CA ASN A 88 -11.27 -1.62 17.78
C ASN A 88 -11.87 -0.67 16.72
N THR A 89 -12.07 0.60 17.06
CA THR A 89 -12.55 1.61 16.10
C THR A 89 -11.51 1.92 15.06
N ILE A 90 -10.25 2.13 15.47
CA ILE A 90 -9.12 2.30 14.57
C ILE A 90 -8.96 1.07 13.66
N ALA A 91 -8.98 -0.14 14.22
CA ALA A 91 -8.84 -1.37 13.46
C ALA A 91 -9.90 -1.49 12.35
N ARG A 92 -11.17 -1.21 12.66
CA ARG A 92 -12.22 -1.16 11.64
C ARG A 92 -11.96 -0.10 10.58
N GLN A 93 -11.55 1.11 10.98
CA GLN A 93 -11.27 2.20 10.05
C GLN A 93 -10.16 1.83 9.06
N VAL A 94 -9.04 1.32 9.55
CA VAL A 94 -7.87 1.03 8.68
C VAL A 94 -8.06 -0.18 7.78
N THR A 95 -9.06 -1.03 8.05
CA THR A 95 -9.37 -2.23 7.26
C THR A 95 -10.53 -2.05 6.28
N THR A 96 -11.06 -0.85 6.10
CA THR A 96 -12.17 -0.56 5.16
C THR A 96 -11.76 -0.61 3.69
N GLY A 97 -10.45 -0.66 3.37
CA GLY A 97 -9.91 -0.62 2.02
C GLY A 97 -9.41 0.76 1.60
N GLU A 98 -9.39 1.74 2.50
CA GLU A 98 -8.78 3.04 2.25
C GLU A 98 -7.25 3.01 2.32
N TYR A 99 -6.69 2.05 3.07
CA TYR A 99 -5.25 1.83 3.22
C TYR A 99 -4.82 0.62 2.41
N ASP A 100 -3.71 0.76 1.70
CA ASP A 100 -3.09 -0.32 0.94
C ASP A 100 -2.33 -1.29 1.87
N MET A 101 -1.83 -0.77 3.01
CA MET A 101 -1.09 -1.54 4.01
C MET A 101 -1.37 -1.01 5.41
N VAL A 102 -1.44 -1.92 6.37
CA VAL A 102 -1.53 -1.62 7.81
C VAL A 102 -0.36 -2.27 8.51
N ILE A 103 0.44 -1.48 9.21
CA ILE A 103 1.57 -1.94 10.04
C ILE A 103 1.17 -1.80 11.50
N THR A 104 1.28 -2.85 12.28
CA THR A 104 0.92 -2.82 13.72
C THR A 104 2.14 -2.85 14.61
N SER A 105 2.14 -2.01 15.65
CA SER A 105 3.23 -1.83 16.60
C SER A 105 2.76 -2.20 18.01
N SER A 106 2.37 -3.42 18.21
CA SER A 106 2.16 -4.15 19.48
C SER A 106 1.32 -5.40 19.23
N THR A 107 1.36 -6.36 20.14
CA THR A 107 0.51 -7.57 20.07
C THR A 107 -0.98 -7.22 20.09
N LEU A 108 -1.39 -6.24 20.90
CA LEU A 108 -2.82 -5.86 20.98
C LEU A 108 -3.30 -5.18 19.69
N SER A 109 -2.53 -4.25 19.10
CA SER A 109 -2.91 -3.64 17.82
C SER A 109 -2.93 -4.68 16.70
N MET A 110 -2.01 -5.64 16.71
CA MET A 110 -1.99 -6.76 15.77
C MET A 110 -3.27 -7.60 15.88
N GLN A 111 -3.67 -8.00 17.09
CA GLN A 111 -4.89 -8.77 17.32
C GLN A 111 -6.16 -8.03 16.89
N THR A 112 -6.29 -6.75 17.25
CA THR A 112 -7.48 -5.95 16.89
C THR A 112 -7.59 -5.75 15.39
N VAL A 113 -6.46 -5.46 14.70
CA VAL A 113 -6.42 -5.30 13.24
C VAL A 113 -6.69 -6.63 12.54
N ALA A 114 -6.07 -7.75 12.96
CA ALA A 114 -6.31 -9.06 12.38
C ALA A 114 -7.79 -9.46 12.50
N ASN A 115 -8.41 -9.24 13.67
CA ASN A 115 -9.83 -9.50 13.87
C ASN A 115 -10.75 -8.65 13.00
N ALA A 116 -10.38 -7.41 12.72
CA ALA A 116 -11.13 -6.53 11.83
C ALA A 116 -10.89 -6.84 10.35
N ASN A 117 -9.71 -7.36 9.99
CA ASN A 117 -9.28 -7.63 8.62
C ASN A 117 -9.60 -9.07 8.13
N LYS A 118 -10.55 -9.76 8.72
CA LYS A 118 -10.93 -11.13 8.31
C LYS A 118 -11.28 -11.27 6.82
N ALA A 119 -11.70 -10.20 6.18
CA ALA A 119 -11.97 -10.15 4.75
C ALA A 119 -10.70 -9.94 3.88
N GLY A 120 -9.52 -9.79 4.49
CA GLY A 120 -8.24 -9.63 3.79
C GLY A 120 -8.14 -8.37 2.91
N ARG A 121 -8.85 -7.29 3.25
CA ARG A 121 -8.92 -6.08 2.41
C ARG A 121 -7.66 -5.24 2.45
N ALA A 122 -6.91 -5.28 3.56
CA ALA A 122 -5.66 -4.56 3.74
C ALA A 122 -4.52 -5.56 3.92
N ILE A 123 -3.35 -5.27 3.35
CA ILE A 123 -2.12 -6.01 3.66
C ILE A 123 -1.75 -5.67 5.10
N HIS A 124 -1.70 -6.67 5.96
CA HIS A 124 -1.38 -6.50 7.37
C HIS A 124 0.05 -6.97 7.66
N VAL A 125 0.89 -6.04 8.12
CA VAL A 125 2.29 -6.29 8.47
C VAL A 125 2.46 -6.19 9.99
N PHE A 126 3.08 -7.20 10.58
CA PHE A 126 3.38 -7.24 12.01
C PHE A 126 4.73 -6.57 12.24
N GLY A 127 4.73 -5.32 12.68
CA GLY A 127 5.94 -4.54 12.89
C GLY A 127 6.64 -4.88 14.21
N ILE A 128 5.90 -4.84 15.31
CA ILE A 128 6.39 -5.24 16.64
C ILE A 128 5.36 -6.15 17.28
N SER A 129 5.76 -7.38 17.57
CA SER A 129 4.95 -8.36 18.28
C SER A 129 5.87 -9.30 19.05
N ALA A 130 5.45 -9.70 20.25
CA ALA A 130 6.22 -10.67 21.04
C ALA A 130 6.23 -12.05 20.38
N ASP A 131 5.06 -12.54 19.98
CA ASP A 131 4.88 -13.80 19.26
C ASP A 131 3.57 -13.77 18.45
N PRO A 132 3.64 -13.58 17.14
CA PRO A 132 2.43 -13.55 16.30
C PRO A 132 1.74 -14.91 16.21
N PHE A 133 2.47 -16.03 16.37
CA PHE A 133 1.92 -17.37 16.24
C PHE A 133 1.05 -17.77 17.45
N SER A 134 1.41 -17.31 18.65
CA SER A 134 0.61 -17.54 19.85
C SER A 134 -0.53 -16.53 20.05
N ALA A 135 -0.55 -15.48 19.24
CA ALA A 135 -1.51 -14.39 19.39
C ALA A 135 -2.95 -14.72 18.95
N GLY A 136 -3.20 -15.89 18.35
CA GLY A 136 -4.54 -16.32 17.94
C GLY A 136 -5.11 -15.53 16.74
N ILE A 137 -4.25 -15.04 15.86
CA ILE A 137 -4.62 -14.23 14.69
C ILE A 137 -4.75 -15.02 13.38
N GLY A 138 -4.66 -16.36 13.45
CA GLY A 138 -4.82 -17.25 12.29
C GLY A 138 -3.52 -17.62 11.60
N VAL A 139 -2.39 -16.97 11.88
CA VAL A 139 -1.08 -17.36 11.33
C VAL A 139 -0.45 -18.48 12.16
N SER A 140 0.25 -19.40 11.50
CA SER A 140 0.99 -20.48 12.16
C SER A 140 2.43 -20.52 11.64
N ARG A 141 3.28 -21.32 12.30
CA ARG A 141 4.66 -21.50 11.84
C ARG A 141 4.75 -22.26 10.52
N GLU A 142 3.78 -23.14 10.27
CA GLU A 142 3.65 -23.92 9.03
C GLU A 142 3.07 -23.07 7.91
N ASN A 143 2.24 -22.08 8.25
CA ASN A 143 1.54 -21.20 7.31
C ASN A 143 1.58 -19.74 7.78
N PRO A 144 2.73 -19.07 7.67
CA PRO A 144 2.94 -17.74 8.25
C PRO A 144 2.29 -16.60 7.44
N LEU A 145 1.73 -16.89 6.26
CA LEU A 145 1.16 -15.90 5.35
C LEU A 145 -0.38 -15.97 5.22
N ASP A 146 -1.03 -16.83 5.98
CA ASP A 146 -2.51 -16.94 5.99
C ASP A 146 -3.19 -15.89 6.84
#